data_d6fe78a95f83dc5e6d16e0be16fc60b5
#
_entry.id   d6fe78a95f83dc5e6d16e0be16fc60b5
#
_cell.length_a   1.000
_cell.length_b   1.000
_cell.length_c   1.000
_cell.angle_alpha   90.00
_cell.angle_beta   90.00
_cell.angle_gamma   90.00
#
_symmetry.space_group_name_H-M   'P 1'
#
loop_
_entity.id
_entity.type
_entity.pdbx_description
1 polymer ?
#
loop_
_entity_poly.entity_id
_entity_poly.type
_entity_poly.pdbx_seq_one_letter_code
_entity_poly.pdbx_strand_id
1 'polypeptide(L)'
;MKRKASLVKLFKFASFLLIPVALIALSVTLFTMRQTREERYDSLRSIMDYQVSQLDNGYNQVSYYLASTLATDGSVRSLQTGGAGSLLAAYWVEETLGELTPLRDLINPGYSFMVTVPGTGLSAVSRSALDSYEENRAVEEFLLGNLDIFPEVGISTLIRRIGGVDYCLLLGRSRGVYLAGWISLRELFSFMDSVIQSEDGFYVLLDENLSPITGRG
;
A
#
# COMPACT_ATOMS: atom_id res chain seq x y z
N MET A 1 -62.98 40.23 28.36
CA MET A 1 -61.59 40.71 28.28
C MET A 1 -60.57 39.99 29.20
N LYS A 2 -60.94 39.41 30.34
CA LYS A 2 -59.99 38.73 31.29
C LYS A 2 -59.32 37.48 30.75
N ARG A 3 -59.95 36.66 29.84
CA ARG A 3 -59.35 35.43 29.27
C ARG A 3 -58.17 35.70 28.34
N LYS A 4 -58.18 36.77 27.54
CA LYS A 4 -57.04 37.10 26.62
C LYS A 4 -55.78 37.53 27.40
N ALA A 5 -55.92 38.25 28.51
CA ALA A 5 -54.81 38.66 29.35
C ALA A 5 -54.13 37.48 30.08
N SER A 6 -54.90 36.42 30.42
CA SER A 6 -54.37 35.19 31.02
C SER A 6 -53.56 34.37 30.05
N LEU A 7 -54.03 34.24 28.80
CA LEU A 7 -53.32 33.50 27.72
C LEU A 7 -51.99 34.16 27.36
N VAL A 8 -51.93 35.48 27.27
CA VAL A 8 -50.68 36.20 26.97
C VAL A 8 -49.64 36.06 28.12
N LYS A 9 -50.11 36.05 29.39
CA LYS A 9 -49.20 35.77 30.52
C LYS A 9 -48.66 34.36 30.51
N LEU A 10 -49.50 33.37 30.18
CA LEU A 10 -49.10 31.96 30.08
C LEU A 10 -48.13 31.73 28.94
N PHE A 11 -48.32 32.40 27.81
CA PHE A 11 -47.42 32.32 26.64
C PHE A 11 -46.05 32.98 26.97
N LYS A 12 -46.04 34.12 27.65
CA LYS A 12 -44.78 34.74 28.09
C LYS A 12 -44.02 33.88 29.08
N PHE A 13 -44.71 33.25 30.02
CA PHE A 13 -44.08 32.34 30.98
C PHE A 13 -43.55 31.08 30.32
N ALA A 14 -44.31 30.47 29.41
CA ALA A 14 -43.88 29.32 28.62
C ALA A 14 -42.66 29.67 27.75
N SER A 15 -42.65 30.82 27.06
CA SER A 15 -41.51 31.28 26.26
C SER A 15 -40.28 31.54 27.12
N PHE A 16 -40.43 32.12 28.31
CA PHE A 16 -39.34 32.37 29.23
C PHE A 16 -38.67 31.07 29.73
N LEU A 17 -39.41 29.98 29.81
CA LEU A 17 -38.92 28.67 30.24
C LEU A 17 -38.40 27.82 29.07
N LEU A 18 -39.04 27.90 27.90
CA LEU A 18 -38.66 27.11 26.71
C LEU A 18 -37.39 27.63 26.01
N ILE A 19 -37.19 28.96 26.00
CA ILE A 19 -36.00 29.53 25.31
C ILE A 19 -34.70 29.09 25.96
N PRO A 20 -34.50 29.16 27.28
CA PRO A 20 -33.28 28.65 27.91
C PRO A 20 -33.07 27.16 27.73
N VAL A 21 -34.14 26.36 27.81
CA VAL A 21 -34.06 24.91 27.59
C VAL A 21 -33.63 24.60 26.14
N ALA A 22 -34.21 25.30 25.16
CA ALA A 22 -33.81 25.15 23.76
C ALA A 22 -32.36 25.57 23.51
N LEU A 23 -31.88 26.66 24.14
CA LEU A 23 -30.50 27.10 24.06
C LEU A 23 -29.51 26.08 24.67
N ILE A 24 -29.87 25.52 25.84
CA ILE A 24 -29.06 24.47 26.47
C ILE A 24 -29.01 23.24 25.58
N ALA A 25 -30.15 22.78 25.08
CA ALA A 25 -30.22 21.63 24.17
C ALA A 25 -29.39 21.85 22.90
N LEU A 26 -29.46 23.03 22.29
CA LEU A 26 -28.66 23.38 21.11
C LEU A 26 -27.16 23.39 21.45
N SER A 27 -26.77 23.98 22.60
CA SER A 27 -25.38 24.02 23.03
C SER A 27 -24.82 22.63 23.31
N VAL A 28 -25.57 21.74 23.94
CA VAL A 28 -25.20 20.35 24.19
C VAL A 28 -25.06 19.60 22.84
N THR A 29 -26.02 19.78 21.94
CA THR A 29 -25.96 19.14 20.62
C THR A 29 -24.71 19.56 19.83
N LEU A 30 -24.42 20.88 19.80
CA LEU A 30 -23.23 21.40 19.12
C LEU A 30 -21.93 20.90 19.77
N PHE A 31 -21.89 20.85 21.10
CA PHE A 31 -20.73 20.31 21.82
C PHE A 31 -20.52 18.83 21.53
N THR A 32 -21.59 18.03 21.60
CA THR A 32 -21.52 16.59 21.30
C THR A 32 -21.10 16.34 19.86
N MET A 33 -21.63 17.12 18.90
CA MET A 33 -21.21 17.00 17.49
C MET A 33 -19.71 17.29 17.30
N ARG A 34 -19.19 18.32 17.98
CA ARG A 34 -17.74 18.62 17.91
C ARG A 34 -16.91 17.49 18.51
N GLN A 35 -17.26 17.05 19.71
CA GLN A 35 -16.55 15.97 20.39
C GLN A 35 -16.58 14.68 19.56
N THR A 36 -17.74 14.28 19.03
CA THR A 36 -17.85 13.09 18.17
C THR A 36 -17.01 13.23 16.91
N ARG A 37 -16.91 14.43 16.34
CA ARG A 37 -16.07 14.67 15.17
C ARG A 37 -14.58 14.55 15.51
N GLU A 38 -14.13 15.13 16.61
CA GLU A 38 -12.74 15.03 17.08
C GLU A 38 -12.36 13.57 17.37
N GLU A 39 -13.21 12.84 18.12
CA GLU A 39 -13.01 11.41 18.41
C GLU A 39 -12.92 10.55 17.12
N ARG A 40 -13.73 10.86 16.11
CA ARG A 40 -13.65 10.17 14.80
C ARG A 40 -12.34 10.49 14.08
N TYR A 41 -11.90 11.73 14.04
CA TYR A 41 -10.63 12.11 13.43
C TYR A 41 -9.44 11.43 14.11
N ASP A 42 -9.44 11.39 15.45
CA ASP A 42 -8.37 10.72 16.21
C ASP A 42 -8.39 9.22 15.97
N SER A 43 -9.56 8.60 15.88
CA SER A 43 -9.71 7.18 15.54
C SER A 43 -9.21 6.88 14.13
N LEU A 44 -9.62 7.66 13.12
CA LEU A 44 -9.15 7.50 11.74
C LEU A 44 -7.64 7.68 11.64
N ARG A 45 -7.10 8.69 12.28
CA ARG A 45 -5.65 8.93 12.32
C ARG A 45 -4.91 7.74 12.92
N SER A 46 -5.38 7.23 14.05
CA SER A 46 -4.77 6.06 14.70
C SER A 46 -4.80 4.81 13.80
N ILE A 47 -5.91 4.58 13.09
CA ILE A 47 -6.03 3.48 12.12
C ILE A 47 -5.04 3.69 10.97
N MET A 48 -4.95 4.90 10.43
CA MET A 48 -4.02 5.21 9.34
C MET A 48 -2.56 5.05 9.78
N ASP A 49 -2.18 5.56 10.95
CA ASP A 49 -0.82 5.44 11.50
C ASP A 49 -0.45 3.95 11.69
N TYR A 50 -1.38 3.14 12.19
CA TYR A 50 -1.18 1.69 12.30
C TYR A 50 -0.99 1.03 10.94
N GLN A 51 -1.82 1.33 9.97
CA GLN A 51 -1.75 0.74 8.63
C GLN A 51 -0.47 1.17 7.89
N VAL A 52 -0.07 2.44 7.97
CA VAL A 52 1.19 2.92 7.41
C VAL A 52 2.38 2.18 8.05
N SER A 53 2.34 1.97 9.38
CA SER A 53 3.36 1.17 10.06
C SER A 53 3.41 -0.28 9.59
N GLN A 54 2.27 -0.90 9.31
CA GLN A 54 2.21 -2.26 8.75
C GLN A 54 2.79 -2.31 7.33
N LEU A 55 2.48 -1.31 6.49
CA LEU A 55 3.07 -1.21 5.14
C LEU A 55 4.59 -1.05 5.20
N ASP A 56 5.08 -0.18 6.08
CA ASP A 56 6.53 0.05 6.26
C ASP A 56 7.23 -1.24 6.73
N ASN A 57 6.65 -1.95 7.69
CA ASN A 57 7.17 -3.23 8.15
C ASN A 57 7.17 -4.28 7.02
N GLY A 58 6.08 -4.41 6.26
CA GLY A 58 6.00 -5.34 5.13
C GLY A 58 7.04 -5.03 4.04
N TYR A 59 7.16 -3.75 3.68
CA TYR A 59 8.16 -3.28 2.74
C TYR A 59 9.59 -3.60 3.22
N ASN A 60 9.92 -3.28 4.47
CA ASN A 60 11.24 -3.55 5.04
C ASN A 60 11.54 -5.05 5.08
N GLN A 61 10.55 -5.89 5.37
CA GLN A 61 10.71 -7.34 5.34
C GLN A 61 11.03 -7.83 3.93
N VAL A 62 10.25 -7.45 2.90
CA VAL A 62 10.52 -7.86 1.51
C VAL A 62 11.89 -7.38 1.06
N SER A 63 12.24 -6.13 1.34
CA SER A 63 13.54 -5.55 1.01
C SER A 63 14.69 -6.31 1.66
N TYR A 64 14.57 -6.63 2.95
CA TYR A 64 15.56 -7.43 3.68
C TYR A 64 15.72 -8.83 3.09
N TYR A 65 14.62 -9.49 2.76
CA TYR A 65 14.68 -10.84 2.19
C TYR A 65 15.31 -10.83 0.80
N LEU A 66 14.97 -9.90 -0.07
CA LEU A 66 15.63 -9.77 -1.38
C LEU A 66 17.14 -9.53 -1.23
N ALA A 67 17.53 -8.64 -0.30
CA ALA A 67 18.93 -8.37 -0.02
C ALA A 67 19.66 -9.61 0.55
N SER A 68 19.03 -10.32 1.49
CA SER A 68 19.55 -11.55 2.08
C SER A 68 19.73 -12.65 1.04
N THR A 69 18.70 -12.87 0.20
CA THR A 69 18.76 -13.86 -0.90
C THR A 69 19.92 -13.55 -1.85
N LEU A 70 20.10 -12.30 -2.26
CA LEU A 70 21.22 -11.90 -3.12
C LEU A 70 22.61 -12.10 -2.48
N ALA A 71 22.69 -11.94 -1.15
CA ALA A 71 23.97 -11.97 -0.44
C ALA A 71 24.37 -13.39 0.04
N THR A 72 23.40 -14.18 0.50
CA THR A 72 23.68 -15.43 1.25
C THR A 72 23.11 -16.69 0.65
N ASP A 73 22.15 -16.57 -0.27
CA ASP A 73 21.48 -17.71 -0.83
C ASP A 73 22.40 -18.62 -1.63
N GLY A 74 22.29 -19.95 -1.43
CA GLY A 74 23.09 -20.96 -2.08
C GLY A 74 22.78 -21.08 -3.57
N SER A 75 21.52 -20.96 -3.95
CA SER A 75 21.04 -21.04 -5.33
C SER A 75 21.50 -19.83 -6.12
N VAL A 76 21.42 -18.62 -5.57
CA VAL A 76 21.96 -17.40 -6.17
C VAL A 76 23.47 -17.50 -6.33
N ARG A 77 24.20 -18.01 -5.33
CA ARG A 77 25.64 -18.24 -5.43
C ARG A 77 25.98 -19.23 -6.54
N SER A 78 25.19 -20.29 -6.69
CA SER A 78 25.37 -21.27 -7.75
C SER A 78 25.11 -20.68 -9.13
N LEU A 79 24.12 -19.78 -9.27
CA LEU A 79 23.89 -19.00 -10.49
C LEU A 79 25.05 -18.06 -10.83
N GLN A 80 25.68 -17.46 -9.81
CA GLN A 80 26.82 -16.56 -9.98
C GLN A 80 28.10 -17.28 -10.40
N THR A 81 28.29 -18.53 -9.98
CA THR A 81 29.53 -19.32 -10.21
C THR A 81 29.39 -20.38 -11.31
N GLY A 82 28.18 -20.87 -11.54
CA GLY A 82 27.89 -21.88 -12.57
C GLY A 82 27.77 -21.24 -13.94
N GLY A 83 28.53 -21.73 -14.91
CA GLY A 83 28.52 -21.22 -16.29
C GLY A 83 27.11 -21.13 -16.88
N ALA A 84 26.89 -20.07 -17.60
CA ALA A 84 25.63 -19.61 -18.21
C ALA A 84 24.88 -20.58 -19.16
N GLY A 85 25.20 -21.86 -19.23
CA GLY A 85 24.66 -22.79 -20.20
C GLY A 85 24.13 -24.10 -19.63
N SER A 86 24.03 -24.28 -18.32
CA SER A 86 23.66 -25.58 -17.76
C SER A 86 22.16 -25.68 -17.46
N LEU A 87 21.57 -26.86 -17.65
CA LEU A 87 20.24 -27.23 -17.16
C LEU A 87 20.08 -26.93 -15.63
N LEU A 88 21.19 -26.94 -14.91
CA LEU A 88 21.26 -26.57 -13.51
C LEU A 88 20.94 -25.10 -13.26
N ALA A 89 21.24 -24.18 -14.17
CA ALA A 89 20.91 -22.76 -13.98
C ALA A 89 19.39 -22.53 -13.94
N ALA A 90 18.63 -23.25 -14.78
CA ALA A 90 17.16 -23.19 -14.71
C ALA A 90 16.63 -23.70 -13.37
N TYR A 91 17.17 -24.79 -12.86
CA TYR A 91 16.82 -25.32 -11.55
C TYR A 91 17.10 -24.29 -10.44
N TRP A 92 18.29 -23.66 -10.42
CA TRP A 92 18.63 -22.68 -9.41
C TRP A 92 17.76 -21.40 -9.47
N VAL A 93 17.34 -20.98 -10.68
CA VAL A 93 16.40 -19.86 -10.85
C VAL A 93 15.05 -20.21 -10.22
N GLU A 94 14.51 -21.39 -10.47
CA GLU A 94 13.26 -21.87 -9.91
C GLU A 94 13.35 -22.03 -8.38
N GLU A 95 14.47 -22.56 -7.87
CA GLU A 95 14.67 -22.73 -6.43
C GLU A 95 14.75 -21.38 -5.71
N THR A 96 15.51 -20.42 -6.24
CA THR A 96 15.57 -19.05 -5.70
C THR A 96 14.18 -18.41 -5.66
N LEU A 97 13.39 -18.57 -6.72
CA LEU A 97 12.02 -18.08 -6.77
C LEU A 97 11.12 -18.80 -5.76
N GLY A 98 11.32 -20.11 -5.59
CA GLY A 98 10.62 -20.94 -4.61
C GLY A 98 10.83 -20.46 -3.17
N GLU A 99 11.99 -19.92 -2.84
CA GLU A 99 12.27 -19.31 -1.53
C GLU A 99 11.58 -17.95 -1.35
N LEU A 100 11.42 -17.18 -2.40
CA LEU A 100 10.76 -15.88 -2.36
C LEU A 100 9.23 -15.98 -2.31
N THR A 101 8.66 -17.01 -2.93
CA THR A 101 7.21 -17.18 -3.05
C THR A 101 6.47 -17.24 -1.70
N PRO A 102 6.95 -17.95 -0.66
CA PRO A 102 6.29 -17.98 0.64
C PRO A 102 6.21 -16.63 1.33
N LEU A 103 7.11 -15.69 1.01
CA LEU A 103 7.07 -14.33 1.57
C LEU A 103 5.80 -13.59 1.16
N ARG A 104 5.34 -13.80 -0.06
CA ARG A 104 4.08 -13.25 -0.54
C ARG A 104 2.92 -13.64 0.37
N ASP A 105 2.80 -14.93 0.69
CA ASP A 105 1.70 -15.44 1.48
C ASP A 105 1.78 -14.99 2.94
N LEU A 106 2.99 -14.70 3.42
CA LEU A 106 3.23 -14.27 4.80
C LEU A 106 3.07 -12.75 4.99
N ILE A 107 3.51 -11.94 4.02
CA ILE A 107 3.59 -10.48 4.15
C ILE A 107 2.40 -9.80 3.49
N ASN A 108 2.23 -10.02 2.18
CA ASN A 108 1.12 -9.48 1.39
C ASN A 108 0.97 -10.28 0.08
N PRO A 109 -0.19 -10.87 -0.18
CA PRO A 109 -0.46 -11.67 -1.38
C PRO A 109 -0.37 -10.88 -2.69
N GLY A 110 -0.36 -9.53 -2.62
CA GLY A 110 -0.20 -8.65 -3.78
C GLY A 110 1.22 -8.62 -4.36
N TYR A 111 2.25 -9.11 -3.65
CA TYR A 111 3.60 -9.14 -4.20
C TYR A 111 3.78 -10.19 -5.29
N SER A 112 4.48 -9.80 -6.35
CA SER A 112 5.05 -10.67 -7.38
C SER A 112 6.56 -10.62 -7.31
N PHE A 113 7.23 -11.72 -7.69
CA PHE A 113 8.69 -11.81 -7.66
C PHE A 113 9.24 -12.33 -8.98
N MET A 114 10.41 -11.84 -9.39
CA MET A 114 11.14 -12.30 -10.56
C MET A 114 12.60 -12.54 -10.20
N VAL A 115 13.12 -13.65 -10.74
CA VAL A 115 14.55 -13.95 -10.78
C VAL A 115 14.95 -14.02 -12.25
N THR A 116 16.00 -13.29 -12.64
CA THR A 116 16.52 -13.37 -14.01
C THR A 116 18.04 -13.34 -14.06
N VAL A 117 18.59 -14.09 -15.00
CA VAL A 117 20.02 -14.14 -15.29
C VAL A 117 20.18 -13.81 -16.79
N PRO A 118 20.25 -12.54 -17.16
CA PRO A 118 20.21 -12.09 -18.56
C PRO A 118 21.24 -12.75 -19.47
N GLY A 119 22.45 -13.03 -18.96
CA GLY A 119 23.51 -13.69 -19.70
C GLY A 119 23.14 -15.13 -20.17
N THR A 120 22.15 -15.75 -19.55
CA THR A 120 21.66 -17.10 -19.92
C THR A 120 20.32 -17.08 -20.64
N GLY A 121 19.64 -15.93 -20.64
CA GLY A 121 18.26 -15.82 -21.10
C GLY A 121 17.24 -16.48 -20.17
N LEU A 122 17.65 -16.89 -18.96
CA LEU A 122 16.77 -17.53 -17.99
C LEU A 122 16.03 -16.48 -17.15
N SER A 123 14.74 -16.70 -16.98
CA SER A 123 13.88 -15.91 -16.13
C SER A 123 12.76 -16.77 -15.57
N ALA A 124 12.45 -16.59 -14.29
CA ALA A 124 11.29 -17.18 -13.65
C ALA A 124 10.54 -16.13 -12.85
N VAL A 125 9.22 -16.26 -12.80
CA VAL A 125 8.32 -15.28 -12.19
C VAL A 125 7.26 -15.97 -11.35
N SER A 126 7.12 -15.54 -10.11
CA SER A 126 5.99 -15.90 -9.23
C SER A 126 5.03 -14.71 -9.16
N ARG A 127 3.87 -14.86 -9.82
CA ARG A 127 2.89 -13.79 -9.98
C ARG A 127 1.90 -13.76 -8.82
N SER A 128 1.54 -12.55 -8.39
CA SER A 128 0.38 -12.34 -7.54
C SER A 128 -0.89 -12.79 -8.27
N ALA A 129 -1.83 -13.35 -7.51
CA ALA A 129 -3.17 -13.67 -8.02
C ALA A 129 -4.11 -12.46 -8.03
N LEU A 130 -3.70 -11.34 -7.43
CA LEU A 130 -4.51 -10.12 -7.32
C LEU A 130 -4.41 -9.24 -8.57
N ASP A 131 -3.26 -9.23 -9.23
CA ASP A 131 -3.08 -8.55 -10.51
C ASP A 131 -3.44 -9.48 -11.69
N SER A 132 -3.93 -8.90 -12.79
CA SER A 132 -4.20 -9.67 -13.99
C SER A 132 -2.92 -10.21 -14.62
N TYR A 133 -3.05 -11.26 -15.45
CA TYR A 133 -1.91 -11.80 -16.19
C TYR A 133 -1.24 -10.73 -17.08
N GLU A 134 -2.03 -9.89 -17.73
CA GLU A 134 -1.55 -8.83 -18.62
C GLU A 134 -0.79 -7.74 -17.86
N GLU A 135 -1.29 -7.34 -16.68
CA GLU A 135 -0.62 -6.40 -15.81
C GLU A 135 0.74 -6.94 -15.33
N ASN A 136 0.78 -8.16 -14.82
CA ASN A 136 2.04 -8.81 -14.42
C ASN A 136 3.04 -8.91 -15.59
N ARG A 137 2.57 -9.32 -16.77
CA ARG A 137 3.40 -9.44 -17.97
C ARG A 137 3.97 -8.08 -18.40
N ALA A 138 3.21 -7.01 -18.32
CA ALA A 138 3.71 -5.68 -18.64
C ALA A 138 4.87 -5.25 -17.72
N VAL A 139 4.80 -5.60 -16.42
CA VAL A 139 5.90 -5.36 -15.48
C VAL A 139 7.11 -6.22 -15.80
N GLU A 140 6.93 -7.50 -16.12
CA GLU A 140 8.02 -8.39 -16.53
C GLU A 140 8.76 -7.87 -17.76
N GLU A 141 8.01 -7.50 -18.81
CA GLU A 141 8.58 -6.97 -20.06
C GLU A 141 9.33 -5.65 -19.79
N PHE A 142 8.78 -4.78 -18.93
CA PHE A 142 9.44 -3.55 -18.49
C PHE A 142 10.76 -3.83 -17.78
N LEU A 143 10.78 -4.76 -16.80
CA LEU A 143 11.97 -5.09 -16.03
C LEU A 143 13.06 -5.73 -16.90
N LEU A 144 12.70 -6.65 -17.77
CA LEU A 144 13.63 -7.30 -18.69
C LEU A 144 14.20 -6.35 -19.75
N GLY A 145 13.41 -5.33 -20.16
CA GLY A 145 13.84 -4.30 -21.09
C GLY A 145 14.69 -3.17 -20.47
N ASN A 146 14.74 -3.08 -19.13
CA ASN A 146 15.41 -1.97 -18.42
C ASN A 146 16.29 -2.49 -17.29
N LEU A 147 17.23 -3.38 -17.58
CA LEU A 147 18.12 -3.97 -16.58
C LEU A 147 19.08 -2.96 -15.92
N ASP A 148 19.27 -1.82 -16.52
CA ASP A 148 20.08 -0.70 -16.04
C ASP A 148 19.49 0.01 -14.82
N ILE A 149 18.18 -0.13 -14.57
CA ILE A 149 17.52 0.42 -13.38
C ILE A 149 17.86 -0.35 -12.11
N PHE A 150 18.40 -1.56 -12.22
CA PHE A 150 18.80 -2.34 -11.03
C PHE A 150 20.06 -1.76 -10.40
N PRO A 151 20.09 -1.58 -9.08
CA PRO A 151 21.21 -0.97 -8.39
C PRO A 151 22.46 -1.85 -8.46
N GLU A 152 23.64 -1.24 -8.39
CA GLU A 152 24.89 -2.01 -8.33
C GLU A 152 25.08 -2.72 -7.00
N VAL A 153 24.56 -2.13 -5.93
CA VAL A 153 24.66 -2.64 -4.55
C VAL A 153 23.34 -2.44 -3.83
N GLY A 154 22.94 -3.44 -3.07
CA GLY A 154 21.73 -3.39 -2.23
C GLY A 154 20.43 -3.54 -2.98
N ILE A 155 19.37 -3.05 -2.37
CA ILE A 155 18.02 -3.00 -2.94
C ILE A 155 17.64 -1.54 -3.16
N SER A 156 17.13 -1.21 -4.32
CA SER A 156 16.53 0.08 -4.62
C SER A 156 15.02 -0.06 -4.76
N THR A 157 14.33 1.04 -4.46
CA THR A 157 12.89 1.16 -4.66
C THR A 157 12.60 2.16 -5.76
N LEU A 158 11.70 1.80 -6.63
CA LEU A 158 11.26 2.64 -7.73
C LEU A 158 9.75 2.59 -7.83
N ILE A 159 9.09 3.75 -7.82
CA ILE A 159 7.68 3.87 -8.17
C ILE A 159 7.60 4.18 -9.66
N ARG A 160 6.83 3.36 -10.40
CA ARG A 160 6.72 3.51 -11.85
C ARG A 160 5.34 3.16 -12.36
N ARG A 161 4.86 3.95 -13.32
CA ARG A 161 3.63 3.66 -14.05
C ARG A 161 3.93 2.76 -15.24
N ILE A 162 3.32 1.57 -15.25
CA ILE A 162 3.51 0.54 -16.27
C ILE A 162 2.14 0.04 -16.70
N GLY A 163 1.84 0.05 -17.99
CA GLY A 163 0.54 -0.38 -18.50
C GLY A 163 -0.67 0.41 -17.96
N GLY A 164 -0.43 1.65 -17.47
CA GLY A 164 -1.48 2.49 -16.87
C GLY A 164 -1.68 2.30 -15.36
N VAL A 165 -0.99 1.34 -14.74
CA VAL A 165 -1.03 1.06 -13.30
C VAL A 165 0.28 1.51 -12.66
N ASP A 166 0.18 2.08 -11.44
CA ASP A 166 1.34 2.51 -10.67
C ASP A 166 1.83 1.36 -9.78
N TYR A 167 3.12 1.03 -9.86
CA TYR A 167 3.77 -0.05 -9.12
C TYR A 167 4.88 0.47 -8.22
N CYS A 168 5.01 -0.17 -7.07
CA CYS A 168 6.21 -0.11 -6.24
C CYS A 168 7.09 -1.30 -6.62
N LEU A 169 8.30 -1.01 -7.13
CA LEU A 169 9.28 -1.99 -7.56
C LEU A 169 10.44 -2.03 -6.56
N LEU A 170 10.80 -3.21 -6.11
CA LEU A 170 11.97 -3.49 -5.28
C LEU A 170 12.99 -4.24 -6.13
N LEU A 171 14.12 -3.62 -6.39
CA LEU A 171 15.09 -4.08 -7.37
C LEU A 171 16.44 -4.34 -6.72
N GLY A 172 17.06 -5.48 -7.02
CA GLY A 172 18.39 -5.79 -6.58
C GLY A 172 19.15 -6.65 -7.57
N ARG A 173 20.46 -6.48 -7.63
CA ARG A 173 21.33 -7.35 -8.43
C ARG A 173 22.59 -7.74 -7.70
N SER A 174 23.12 -8.90 -8.04
CA SER A 174 24.43 -9.36 -7.59
C SER A 174 25.05 -10.27 -8.64
N ARG A 175 26.23 -9.88 -9.14
CA ARG A 175 27.06 -10.70 -10.05
C ARG A 175 26.30 -11.35 -11.21
N GLY A 176 25.42 -10.58 -11.86
CA GLY A 176 24.66 -11.05 -13.03
C GLY A 176 23.34 -11.75 -12.70
N VAL A 177 22.99 -11.92 -11.43
CA VAL A 177 21.66 -12.35 -10.99
C VAL A 177 20.86 -11.11 -10.61
N TYR A 178 19.63 -11.00 -11.11
CA TYR A 178 18.73 -9.88 -10.87
C TYR A 178 17.48 -10.41 -10.17
N LEU A 179 17.13 -9.80 -9.06
CA LEU A 179 15.91 -10.06 -8.31
C LEU A 179 15.02 -8.82 -8.33
N ALA A 180 13.75 -9.03 -8.58
CA ALA A 180 12.74 -7.98 -8.46
C ALA A 180 11.55 -8.48 -7.64
N GLY A 181 11.02 -7.60 -6.80
CA GLY A 181 9.69 -7.73 -6.21
C GLY A 181 8.85 -6.54 -6.64
N TRP A 182 7.56 -6.73 -6.91
CA TRP A 182 6.66 -5.63 -7.20
C TRP A 182 5.27 -5.86 -6.63
N ILE A 183 4.59 -4.75 -6.38
CA ILE A 183 3.19 -4.70 -5.97
C ILE A 183 2.55 -3.47 -6.59
N SER A 184 1.30 -3.58 -7.05
CA SER A 184 0.57 -2.41 -7.51
C SER A 184 0.24 -1.49 -6.33
N LEU A 185 0.32 -0.17 -6.52
CA LEU A 185 -0.05 0.78 -5.46
C LEU A 185 -1.53 0.65 -5.09
N ARG A 186 -2.38 0.21 -6.01
CA ARG A 186 -3.77 -0.13 -5.75
C ARG A 186 -3.89 -1.21 -4.66
N GLU A 187 -3.13 -2.31 -4.79
CA GLU A 187 -3.14 -3.40 -3.81
C GLU A 187 -2.44 -2.99 -2.50
N LEU A 188 -1.34 -2.26 -2.61
CA LEU A 188 -0.60 -1.78 -1.44
C LEU A 188 -1.47 -0.90 -0.53
N PHE A 189 -2.35 -0.08 -1.13
CA PHE A 189 -3.24 0.84 -0.42
C PHE A 189 -4.71 0.40 -0.40
N SER A 190 -5.02 -0.86 -0.74
CA SER A 190 -6.40 -1.39 -0.77
C SER A 190 -7.14 -1.25 0.57
N PHE A 191 -6.41 -1.26 1.69
CA PHE A 191 -6.99 -1.00 3.01
C PHE A 191 -7.61 0.40 3.13
N MET A 192 -7.07 1.40 2.42
CA MET A 192 -7.59 2.77 2.43
C MET A 192 -9.02 2.82 1.87
N ASP A 193 -9.31 1.98 0.89
CA ASP A 193 -10.66 1.89 0.31
C ASP A 193 -11.69 1.48 1.36
N SER A 194 -11.35 0.58 2.29
CA SER A 194 -12.24 0.14 3.36
C SER A 194 -12.49 1.22 4.41
N VAL A 195 -11.50 2.08 4.68
CA VAL A 195 -11.60 3.18 5.62
C VAL A 195 -12.44 4.32 5.03
N ILE A 196 -12.29 4.60 3.73
CA ILE A 196 -12.92 5.73 3.07
C ILE A 196 -14.35 5.42 2.62
N GLN A 197 -14.69 4.15 2.30
CA GLN A 197 -16.05 3.76 1.95
C GLN A 197 -17.08 4.05 3.05
N SER A 198 -16.66 4.24 4.28
CA SER A 198 -17.56 4.57 5.40
C SER A 198 -17.88 6.07 5.51
N GLU A 199 -17.14 6.93 4.83
CA GLU A 199 -17.29 8.40 4.91
C GLU A 199 -16.92 8.98 3.54
N ASP A 200 -17.74 9.79 2.90
CA ASP A 200 -17.52 10.46 1.61
C ASP A 200 -16.12 11.16 1.51
N GLY A 201 -15.07 10.37 1.63
CA GLY A 201 -13.68 10.80 1.69
C GLY A 201 -12.91 10.48 0.42
N PHE A 202 -11.77 11.12 0.25
CA PHE A 202 -10.80 10.81 -0.79
C PHE A 202 -9.40 10.75 -0.17
N TYR A 203 -8.50 10.01 -0.82
CA TYR A 203 -7.08 10.05 -0.49
C TYR A 203 -6.24 10.30 -1.75
N VAL A 204 -5.11 10.92 -1.55
CA VAL A 204 -4.11 11.14 -2.59
C VAL A 204 -2.75 10.79 -2.01
N LEU A 205 -2.04 9.90 -2.68
CA LEU A 205 -0.64 9.63 -2.39
C LEU A 205 0.21 10.68 -3.09
N LEU A 206 1.05 11.37 -2.34
CA LEU A 206 1.95 12.41 -2.84
C LEU A 206 3.39 11.91 -2.78
N ASP A 207 4.22 12.36 -3.71
CA ASP A 207 5.68 12.22 -3.62
C ASP A 207 6.30 13.24 -2.64
N GLU A 208 7.60 13.22 -2.47
CA GLU A 208 8.34 14.17 -1.64
C GLU A 208 8.22 15.64 -2.08
N ASN A 209 7.83 15.87 -3.34
CA ASN A 209 7.59 17.20 -3.93
C ASN A 209 6.11 17.61 -3.85
N LEU A 210 5.28 16.84 -3.13
CA LEU A 210 3.83 17.00 -3.02
C LEU A 210 3.10 16.84 -4.36
N SER A 211 3.70 16.14 -5.33
CA SER A 211 3.04 15.80 -6.60
C SER A 211 2.23 14.51 -6.45
N PRO A 212 1.02 14.43 -6.98
CA PRO A 212 0.19 13.24 -6.84
C PRO A 212 0.79 12.06 -7.62
N ILE A 213 1.03 10.96 -6.92
CA ILE A 213 1.44 9.67 -7.50
C ILE A 213 0.19 8.89 -7.90
N THR A 214 -0.72 8.69 -6.96
CA THR A 214 -1.99 8.02 -7.17
C THR A 214 -3.01 8.51 -6.14
N GLY A 215 -4.28 8.27 -6.40
CA GLY A 215 -5.34 8.63 -5.47
C GLY A 215 -6.71 8.21 -5.99
N ARG A 216 -7.70 8.28 -5.09
CA ARG A 216 -9.10 8.05 -5.39
C ARG A 216 -9.92 9.22 -4.86
N GLY A 217 -10.80 9.76 -5.69
CA GLY A 217 -11.80 10.76 -5.36
C GLY A 217 -13.18 10.35 -5.84
#